data_b672405e3dec3687cd40adc7ee83a9d9
#
_entry.id   b672405e3dec3687cd40adc7ee83a9d9
#
_cell.length_a   1.000
_cell.length_b   1.000
_cell.length_c   1.000
_cell.angle_alpha   90.00
_cell.angle_beta   90.00
_cell.angle_gamma   90.00
#
_symmetry.space_group_name_H-M   'P 1'
#
loop_
_entity.id
_entity.type
_entity.pdbx_description
1 polymer ?
#
loop_
_entity_poly.entity_id
_entity_poly.type
_entity_poly.pdbx_seq_one_letter_code
_entity_poly.pdbx_strand_id
1 'polypeptide(L)'
;MPLKTTLWDAADYLETKEDIAAYLDAVLEDGDPDLLKAALGDIARAKGMTEIARAAGLGRTNLYKALSPDGNPEFATVARVLKALGLRLSVAA
;
A
#
# COMPACT_ATOMS: atom_id res chain seq x y z
N MET A 1 -11.35 -22.28 -7.25
CA MET A 1 -11.37 -21.60 -6.97
C MET A 1 -11.56 -20.57 -7.06
N PRO A 2 -11.63 -19.85 -6.91
CA PRO A 2 -11.88 -18.83 -6.94
C PRO A 2 -11.85 -18.03 -7.06
N LEU A 3 -12.01 -18.01 -7.39
CA LEU A 3 -12.26 -17.34 -7.24
C LEU A 3 -11.97 -16.00 -7.42
N LYS A 4 -12.43 -15.23 -7.01
CA LYS A 4 -12.15 -13.86 -7.15
C LYS A 4 -11.32 -13.38 -6.01
N THR A 5 -10.12 -12.92 -6.30
CA THR A 5 -9.19 -12.43 -5.30
C THR A 5 -9.48 -10.98 -5.00
N THR A 6 -9.75 -10.66 -3.74
CA THR A 6 -9.89 -9.27 -3.31
C THR A 6 -8.50 -8.70 -3.05
N LEU A 7 -8.41 -7.39 -2.88
CA LEU A 7 -7.14 -6.77 -2.51
C LEU A 7 -6.63 -7.31 -1.18
N TRP A 8 -7.54 -7.60 -0.25
CA TRP A 8 -7.17 -8.20 1.03
C TRP A 8 -6.53 -9.58 0.83
N ASP A 9 -7.16 -10.41 -0.01
CA ASP A 9 -6.64 -11.74 -0.28
C ASP A 9 -5.28 -11.67 -0.95
N ALA A 10 -5.10 -10.73 -1.87
CA ALA A 10 -3.83 -10.56 -2.55
C ALA A 10 -2.74 -10.22 -1.56
N ALA A 11 -3.04 -9.34 -0.58
CA ALA A 11 -2.04 -8.93 0.41
C ALA A 11 -1.57 -10.10 1.25
N ASP A 12 -2.44 -11.09 1.51
CA ASP A 12 -2.08 -12.26 2.31
C ASP A 12 -0.98 -13.09 1.65
N TYR A 13 -0.83 -13.00 0.34
CA TYR A 13 0.18 -13.75 -0.39
C TYR A 13 1.45 -12.97 -0.65
N LEU A 14 1.50 -11.71 -0.20
CA LEU A 14 2.65 -10.84 -0.45
C LEU A 14 3.62 -10.94 0.72
N GLU A 15 4.52 -11.90 0.64
CA GLU A 15 5.43 -12.20 1.75
C GLU A 15 6.73 -11.43 1.68
N THR A 16 7.19 -11.09 0.48
CA THR A 16 8.46 -10.38 0.32
C THR A 16 8.21 -8.99 -0.23
N LYS A 17 9.21 -8.12 -0.06
CA LYS A 17 9.08 -6.78 -0.65
C LYS A 17 9.03 -6.84 -2.17
N GLU A 18 9.67 -7.86 -2.76
CA GLU A 18 9.60 -8.04 -4.21
C GLU A 18 8.18 -8.39 -4.66
N ASP A 19 7.49 -9.21 -3.89
CA ASP A 19 6.09 -9.53 -4.19
C ASP A 19 5.22 -8.29 -4.09
N ILE A 20 5.43 -7.49 -3.05
CA ILE A 20 4.67 -6.26 -2.85
C ILE A 20 4.94 -5.29 -4.00
N ALA A 21 6.20 -5.17 -4.40
CA ALA A 21 6.56 -4.27 -5.48
C ALA A 21 5.88 -4.67 -6.80
N ALA A 22 5.87 -5.97 -7.11
CA ALA A 22 5.23 -6.46 -8.32
C ALA A 22 3.72 -6.20 -8.30
N TYR A 23 3.10 -6.39 -7.14
CA TYR A 23 1.67 -6.15 -6.99
C TYR A 23 1.34 -4.68 -7.19
N LEU A 24 2.10 -3.79 -6.54
CA LEU A 24 1.86 -2.36 -6.67
C LEU A 24 2.16 -1.86 -8.07
N ASP A 25 3.16 -2.44 -8.73
CA ASP A 25 3.47 -2.07 -10.10
C ASP A 25 2.29 -2.36 -11.01
N ALA A 26 1.65 -3.52 -10.83
CA ALA A 26 0.46 -3.87 -11.60
C ALA A 26 -0.69 -2.91 -11.31
N VAL A 27 -0.86 -2.54 -10.04
CA VAL A 27 -1.90 -1.59 -9.65
C VAL A 27 -1.64 -0.22 -10.30
N LEU A 28 -0.40 0.20 -10.33
CA LEU A 28 -0.03 1.47 -10.93
C LEU A 28 -0.26 1.49 -12.44
N GLU A 29 -0.09 0.34 -13.10
CA GLU A 29 -0.38 0.25 -14.52
C GLU A 29 -1.85 0.49 -14.83
N ASP A 30 -2.73 0.14 -13.90
CA ASP A 30 -4.14 0.40 -14.06
C ASP A 30 -4.44 1.90 -14.05
N GLY A 31 -3.66 2.66 -13.30
CA GLY A 31 -3.76 4.10 -13.30
C GLY A 31 -4.87 4.68 -12.42
N ASP A 32 -5.57 3.86 -11.68
CA ASP A 32 -6.64 4.33 -10.80
C ASP A 32 -6.05 4.66 -9.43
N PRO A 33 -6.04 5.95 -9.03
CA PRO A 33 -5.47 6.32 -7.73
C PRO A 33 -6.23 5.74 -6.55
N ASP A 34 -7.53 5.50 -6.69
CA ASP A 34 -8.29 4.90 -5.61
C ASP A 34 -7.89 3.44 -5.41
N LEU A 35 -7.57 2.75 -6.49
CA LEU A 35 -7.10 1.39 -6.41
C LEU A 35 -5.74 1.32 -5.72
N LEU A 36 -4.85 2.26 -6.04
CA LEU A 36 -3.55 2.33 -5.38
C LEU A 36 -3.71 2.58 -3.89
N LYS A 37 -4.58 3.51 -3.52
CA LYS A 37 -4.83 3.82 -2.11
C LYS A 37 -5.36 2.58 -1.38
N ALA A 38 -6.33 1.89 -1.99
CA ALA A 38 -6.90 0.69 -1.38
C ALA A 38 -5.84 -0.40 -1.22
N ALA A 39 -5.00 -0.58 -2.22
CA ALA A 39 -3.94 -1.58 -2.16
C ALA A 39 -2.95 -1.27 -1.05
N LEU A 40 -2.54 -0.01 -0.93
CA LEU A 40 -1.61 0.38 0.13
C LEU A 40 -2.24 0.17 1.51
N GLY A 41 -3.52 0.49 1.65
CA GLY A 41 -4.22 0.29 2.92
C GLY A 41 -4.27 -1.18 3.30
N ASP A 42 -4.57 -2.04 2.35
CA ASP A 42 -4.65 -3.49 2.61
C ASP A 42 -3.28 -4.05 2.97
N ILE A 43 -2.24 -3.62 2.26
CA ILE A 43 -0.88 -4.09 2.54
C ILE A 43 -0.45 -3.62 3.93
N ALA A 44 -0.71 -2.36 4.26
CA ALA A 44 -0.33 -1.81 5.56
C ALA A 44 -1.03 -2.56 6.69
N ARG A 45 -2.32 -2.87 6.52
CA ARG A 45 -3.05 -3.64 7.52
C ARG A 45 -2.50 -5.06 7.65
N ALA A 46 -2.19 -5.69 6.53
CA ALA A 46 -1.65 -7.05 6.54
C ALA A 46 -0.27 -7.11 7.18
N LYS A 47 0.55 -6.09 6.98
CA LYS A 47 1.90 -6.03 7.56
C LYS A 47 1.91 -5.47 8.97
N GLY A 48 0.82 -4.88 9.41
CA GLY A 48 0.71 -4.28 10.73
C GLY A 48 0.71 -2.77 10.65
N MET A 49 -0.47 -2.17 10.83
CA MET A 49 -0.63 -0.73 10.67
C MET A 49 0.28 0.06 11.62
N THR A 50 0.41 -0.42 12.87
CA THR A 50 1.23 0.26 13.86
C THR A 50 2.70 0.26 13.43
N GLU A 51 3.18 -0.87 12.94
CA GLU A 51 4.58 -0.97 12.51
C GLU A 51 4.86 -0.08 11.31
N ILE A 52 3.95 -0.08 10.35
CA ILE A 52 4.13 0.74 9.14
C ILE A 52 4.08 2.23 9.50
N ALA A 53 3.15 2.62 10.36
CA ALA A 53 3.05 4.01 10.78
C ALA A 53 4.32 4.46 11.49
N ARG A 54 4.85 3.63 12.38
CA ARG A 54 6.07 3.94 13.10
C ARG A 54 7.24 4.11 12.12
N ALA A 55 7.40 3.17 11.21
CA ALA A 55 8.50 3.20 10.25
C ALA A 55 8.37 4.40 9.31
N ALA A 56 7.14 4.81 9.00
CA ALA A 56 6.89 5.94 8.12
C ALA A 56 6.95 7.29 8.85
N GLY A 57 7.07 7.27 10.18
CA GLY A 57 7.08 8.50 10.97
C GLY A 57 5.72 9.17 11.03
N LEU A 58 4.66 8.38 11.01
CA LEU A 58 3.29 8.89 11.00
C LEU A 58 2.51 8.35 12.20
N GLY A 59 1.48 9.08 12.61
CA GLY A 59 0.56 8.57 13.61
C GLY A 59 -0.31 7.47 13.00
N ARG A 60 -0.57 6.43 13.78
CA ARG A 60 -1.37 5.30 13.30
C ARG A 60 -2.75 5.75 12.83
N THR A 61 -3.41 6.60 13.61
CA THR A 61 -4.74 7.08 13.25
C THR A 61 -4.69 7.91 11.96
N ASN A 62 -3.68 8.75 11.81
CA ASN A 62 -3.55 9.58 10.61
C ASN A 62 -3.30 8.70 9.38
N LEU A 63 -2.46 7.67 9.53
CA LEU A 63 -2.20 6.77 8.42
C LEU A 63 -3.47 6.01 8.04
N TYR A 64 -4.20 5.52 9.04
CA TYR A 64 -5.43 4.78 8.79
C TYR A 64 -6.43 5.64 8.00
N LYS A 65 -6.59 6.89 8.43
CA LYS A 65 -7.51 7.80 7.74
C LYS A 65 -7.05 8.12 6.33
N ALA A 66 -5.75 8.35 6.16
CA ALA A 66 -5.22 8.71 4.85
C ALA A 66 -5.44 7.61 3.82
N LEU A 67 -5.36 6.36 4.25
CA LEU A 67 -5.49 5.21 3.35
C LEU A 67 -6.91 4.64 3.32
N SER A 68 -7.85 5.25 4.03
CA SER A 68 -9.24 4.81 3.99
C SER A 68 -9.90 5.27 2.68
N PRO A 69 -11.07 4.70 2.32
CA PRO A 69 -11.73 5.10 1.07
C PRO A 69 -11.99 6.59 0.96
N ASP A 70 -12.26 7.26 2.09
CA ASP A 70 -12.52 8.70 2.10
C ASP A 70 -11.24 9.51 2.25
N GLY A 71 -10.12 8.85 2.44
CA GLY A 71 -8.86 9.54 2.65
C GLY A 71 -8.28 10.07 1.35
N ASN A 72 -7.37 11.01 1.50
CA ASN A 72 -6.68 11.59 0.36
C ASN A 72 -5.24 11.83 0.78
N PRO A 73 -4.40 10.78 0.76
CA PRO A 73 -3.04 10.89 1.24
C PRO A 73 -2.22 11.81 0.36
N GLU A 74 -1.42 12.64 1.01
CA GLU A 74 -0.47 13.47 0.28
C GLU A 74 0.61 12.57 -0.32
N PHE A 75 1.24 13.07 -1.37
CA PHE A 75 2.31 12.33 -2.02
C PHE A 75 3.41 11.96 -1.02
N ALA A 76 3.75 12.88 -0.12
CA ALA A 76 4.77 12.61 0.88
C ALA A 76 4.40 11.43 1.78
N THR A 77 3.11 11.33 2.13
CA THR A 77 2.62 10.21 2.92
C THR A 77 2.79 8.90 2.17
N VAL A 78 2.39 8.89 0.89
CA VAL A 78 2.53 7.69 0.06
C VAL A 78 3.99 7.27 -0.05
N ALA A 79 4.88 8.23 -0.28
CA ALA A 79 6.31 7.94 -0.39
C ALA A 79 6.86 7.34 0.89
N ARG A 80 6.43 7.86 2.06
CA ARG A 80 6.88 7.35 3.34
C ARG A 80 6.39 5.93 3.59
N VAL A 81 5.14 5.66 3.20
CA VAL A 81 4.59 4.30 3.35
C VAL A 81 5.36 3.32 2.49
N LEU A 82 5.65 3.68 1.23
CA LEU A 82 6.43 2.82 0.35
C LEU A 82 7.80 2.54 0.94
N LYS A 83 8.45 3.57 1.47
CA LYS A 83 9.76 3.40 2.09
C LYS A 83 9.68 2.48 3.30
N ALA A 84 8.62 2.61 4.10
CA ALA A 84 8.41 1.76 5.27
C ALA A 84 8.24 0.30 4.86
N LEU A 85 7.73 0.05 3.66
CA LEU A 85 7.57 -1.29 3.12
C LEU A 85 8.86 -1.81 2.47
N GLY A 86 9.93 -1.02 2.49
CA GLY A 86 11.19 -1.40 1.87
C GLY A 86 11.25 -1.13 0.39
N LEU A 87 10.36 -0.29 -0.11
CA LEU A 87 10.25 0.00 -1.53
C LEU A 87 10.69 1.42 -1.83
N ARG A 88 10.85 1.71 -3.10
CA ARG A 88 11.12 3.06 -3.56
C ARG A 88 10.33 3.31 -4.82
N LEU A 89 10.03 4.59 -5.06
CA LEU A 89 9.40 4.98 -6.31
C LEU A 89 10.45 5.09 -7.39
N SER A 90 10.08 4.68 -8.60
CA SER A 90 10.91 4.90 -9.76
C SER A 90 10.00 5.16 -10.95
N VAL A 91 10.57 5.74 -11.99
CA VAL A 91 9.82 6.10 -13.18
C VAL A 91 10.45 5.37 -14.37
N ALA A 92 9.58 4.75 -15.17
CA ALA A 92 10.00 4.04 -16.36
C ALA A 92 9.30 4.62 -17.57
N ALA A 93 10.00 4.68 -18.69
CA ALA A 93 9.40 5.16 -19.93
C ALA A 93 8.58 4.08 -20.61
#